data_7fa650021f21d63bbdda09a5db0b469a
#
_entry.id   7fa650021f21d63bbdda09a5db0b469a
#
_cell.length_a   1.000
_cell.length_b   1.000
_cell.length_c   1.000
_cell.angle_alpha   90.00
_cell.angle_beta   90.00
_cell.angle_gamma   90.00
#
_symmetry.space_group_name_H-M   'P 1'
#
loop_
_entity.id
_entity.type
_entity.pdbx_description
1 polymer ?
#
loop_
_entity_poly.entity_id
_entity_poly.type
_entity_poly.pdbx_seq_one_letter_code
_entity_poly.pdbx_strand_id
1 'polypeptide(L)'
;YLMEVERCIELGFRGFLVWDEGVLSLLNTMKQNRDLPEDIVFKVSIFAGHANAAGFRLLESLGAASGNPVADLTLPELASIRSVVSLPLDIHIQLWSSMGGFNRIYETPEIARVASPCYFKMEPGTGLGMYMPWGMSDDMLAELGREKIRSVKNIIELIGQVHPELKVSKQGPKDLKIPVLN
;
A
#
# COMPACT_ATOMS: atom_id res chain seq x y z
N TYR A 1 13.43 18.21 -4.66
CA TYR A 1 12.38 17.30 -4.21
C TYR A 1 11.00 17.98 -4.23
N LEU A 2 10.81 19.14 -3.54
CA LEU A 2 9.52 19.85 -3.49
C LEU A 2 9.04 20.29 -4.88
N MET A 3 9.91 20.87 -5.71
CA MET A 3 9.58 21.25 -7.09
C MET A 3 9.00 20.08 -7.92
N GLU A 4 9.46 18.84 -7.67
CA GLU A 4 8.92 17.68 -8.36
C GLU A 4 7.52 17.29 -7.85
N VAL A 5 7.27 17.46 -6.54
CA VAL A 5 5.93 17.28 -5.96
C VAL A 5 4.96 18.31 -6.55
N GLU A 6 5.35 19.59 -6.61
CA GLU A 6 4.56 20.67 -7.21
C GLU A 6 4.24 20.36 -8.67
N ARG A 7 5.24 19.97 -9.46
CA ARG A 7 5.07 19.58 -10.86
C ARG A 7 4.09 18.41 -11.02
N CYS A 8 4.17 17.40 -10.16
CA CYS A 8 3.22 16.29 -10.16
C CYS A 8 1.79 16.76 -9.84
N ILE A 9 1.64 17.67 -8.89
CA ILE A 9 0.34 18.25 -8.53
C ILE A 9 -0.27 19.02 -9.73
N GLU A 10 0.54 19.81 -10.42
CA GLU A 10 0.13 20.53 -11.64
C GLU A 10 -0.34 19.57 -12.73
N LEU A 11 0.28 18.38 -12.84
CA LEU A 11 -0.12 17.31 -13.75
C LEU A 11 -1.38 16.54 -13.29
N GLY A 12 -1.94 16.88 -12.12
CA GLY A 12 -3.16 16.26 -11.59
C GLY A 12 -2.95 15.12 -10.61
N PHE A 13 -1.71 14.77 -10.25
CA PHE A 13 -1.47 13.75 -9.23
C PHE A 13 -1.92 14.23 -7.84
N ARG A 14 -2.54 13.33 -7.07
CA ARG A 14 -3.06 13.61 -5.71
C ARG A 14 -2.61 12.59 -4.68
N GLY A 15 -1.92 11.53 -5.07
CA GLY A 15 -1.36 10.51 -4.16
C GLY A 15 0.15 10.41 -4.30
N PHE A 16 0.86 10.43 -3.18
CA PHE A 16 2.32 10.35 -3.14
C PHE A 16 2.76 9.24 -2.19
N LEU A 17 3.68 8.42 -2.65
CA LEU A 17 4.34 7.41 -1.82
C LEU A 17 5.63 8.01 -1.25
N VAL A 18 5.72 8.11 0.07
CA VAL A 18 6.84 8.72 0.80
C VAL A 18 7.50 7.65 1.66
N TRP A 19 8.81 7.68 1.81
CA TRP A 19 9.53 6.76 2.69
C TRP A 19 10.34 7.47 3.80
N ASP A 20 10.44 8.78 3.76
CA ASP A 20 11.17 9.59 4.73
C ASP A 20 10.19 10.36 5.61
N GLU A 21 10.30 10.20 6.93
CA GLU A 21 9.37 10.82 7.89
C GLU A 21 9.53 12.34 7.94
N GLY A 22 10.74 12.85 7.69
CA GLY A 22 10.98 14.30 7.63
C GLY A 22 10.27 14.91 6.43
N VAL A 23 10.32 14.24 5.28
CA VAL A 23 9.57 14.65 4.07
C VAL A 23 8.07 14.55 4.32
N LEU A 24 7.59 13.46 4.93
CA LEU A 24 6.18 13.31 5.30
C LEU A 24 5.71 14.47 6.19
N SER A 25 6.46 14.78 7.24
CA SER A 25 6.18 15.87 8.17
C SER A 25 6.12 17.22 7.45
N LEU A 26 7.09 17.50 6.59
CA LEU A 26 7.15 18.73 5.81
C LEU A 26 5.94 18.88 4.89
N LEU A 27 5.66 17.85 4.07
CA LEU A 27 4.55 17.87 3.13
C LEU A 27 3.20 17.99 3.84
N ASN A 28 3.03 17.33 4.98
CA ASN A 28 1.82 17.45 5.78
C ASN A 28 1.67 18.86 6.38
N THR A 29 2.76 19.47 6.84
CA THR A 29 2.75 20.86 7.29
C THR A 29 2.36 21.83 6.19
N MET A 30 2.92 21.68 4.99
CA MET A 30 2.55 22.48 3.82
C MET A 30 1.05 22.30 3.46
N LYS A 31 0.55 21.08 3.54
CA LYS A 31 -0.89 20.81 3.34
C LYS A 31 -1.76 21.52 4.40
N GLN A 32 -1.38 21.45 5.68
CA GLN A 32 -2.09 22.14 6.76
C GLN A 32 -2.08 23.66 6.59
N ASN A 33 -1.00 24.22 6.10
CA ASN A 33 -0.87 25.65 5.78
C ASN A 33 -1.59 26.07 4.50
N ARG A 34 -2.15 25.11 3.74
CA ARG A 34 -2.76 25.32 2.42
C ARG A 34 -1.79 25.70 1.30
N ASP A 35 -0.50 25.40 1.49
CA ASP A 35 0.52 25.50 0.44
C ASP A 35 0.38 24.37 -0.59
N LEU A 36 -0.31 23.29 -0.21
CA LEU A 36 -0.67 22.16 -1.08
C LEU A 36 -2.19 21.94 -1.09
N PRO A 37 -2.76 21.36 -2.17
CA PRO A 37 -4.18 21.04 -2.23
C PRO A 37 -4.66 20.15 -1.07
N GLU A 38 -5.89 20.38 -0.60
CA GLU A 38 -6.47 19.65 0.54
C GLU A 38 -6.74 18.16 0.24
N ASP A 39 -6.93 17.81 -1.03
CA ASP A 39 -7.24 16.45 -1.48
C ASP A 39 -6.00 15.55 -1.66
N ILE A 40 -4.79 16.07 -1.42
CA ILE A 40 -3.55 15.27 -1.47
C ILE A 40 -3.52 14.24 -0.34
N VAL A 41 -3.07 13.02 -0.68
CA VAL A 41 -2.83 11.95 0.27
C VAL A 41 -1.38 11.46 0.23
N PHE A 42 -0.81 11.23 1.40
CA PHE A 42 0.54 10.70 1.57
C PHE A 42 0.48 9.28 2.10
N LYS A 43 1.01 8.33 1.33
CA LYS A 43 1.17 6.93 1.72
C LYS A 43 2.61 6.69 2.13
N VAL A 44 2.83 5.90 3.18
CA VAL A 44 4.20 5.59 3.61
C VAL A 44 4.64 4.24 3.04
N SER A 45 5.80 4.25 2.40
CA SER A 45 6.39 3.07 1.75
C SER A 45 6.88 2.04 2.76
N ILE A 46 6.94 0.78 2.34
CA ILE A 46 7.62 -0.30 3.05
C ILE A 46 9.12 0.03 3.30
N PHE A 47 9.74 0.81 2.44
CA PHE A 47 11.15 1.23 2.60
C PHE A 47 11.38 2.16 3.81
N ALA A 48 10.34 2.73 4.42
CA ALA A 48 10.45 3.42 5.70
C ALA A 48 10.77 2.45 6.87
N GLY A 49 10.58 1.14 6.67
CA GLY A 49 11.02 0.11 7.61
C GLY A 49 10.22 -0.01 8.90
N HIS A 50 8.99 0.51 8.94
CA HIS A 50 8.15 0.43 10.14
C HIS A 50 7.60 -0.97 10.37
N ALA A 51 7.89 -1.52 11.56
CA ALA A 51 7.58 -2.90 11.92
C ALA A 51 6.74 -3.05 13.20
N ASN A 52 6.33 -1.95 13.85
CA ASN A 52 5.70 -2.03 15.16
C ASN A 52 4.67 -0.92 15.41
N ALA A 53 3.90 -1.10 16.48
CA ALA A 53 2.83 -0.19 16.89
C ALA A 53 3.30 1.26 17.13
N ALA A 54 4.47 1.45 17.75
CA ALA A 54 5.00 2.79 18.03
C ALA A 54 5.35 3.54 16.74
N GLY A 55 6.00 2.86 15.79
CA GLY A 55 6.32 3.44 14.47
C GLY A 55 5.06 3.83 13.70
N PHE A 56 4.03 2.99 13.69
CA PHE A 56 2.77 3.31 13.01
C PHE A 56 2.00 4.46 13.66
N ARG A 57 2.02 4.57 15.00
CA ARG A 57 1.48 5.75 15.69
C ARG A 57 2.22 7.02 15.29
N LEU A 58 3.54 6.96 15.15
CA LEU A 58 4.33 8.09 14.66
C LEU A 58 3.87 8.46 13.24
N LEU A 59 3.78 7.52 12.32
CA LEU A 59 3.34 7.79 10.94
C LEU A 59 1.95 8.45 10.91
N GLU A 60 1.01 7.93 11.68
CA GLU A 60 -0.33 8.51 11.77
C GLU A 60 -0.28 9.95 12.32
N SER A 61 0.54 10.22 13.35
CA SER A 61 0.72 11.57 13.91
C SER A 61 1.38 12.55 12.94
N LEU A 62 2.23 12.06 12.04
CA LEU A 62 2.84 12.83 10.96
C LEU A 62 1.93 13.06 9.74
N GLY A 63 0.69 12.54 9.77
CA GLY A 63 -0.30 12.78 8.72
C GLY A 63 -0.28 11.74 7.59
N ALA A 64 0.29 10.56 7.80
CA ALA A 64 0.16 9.48 6.83
C ALA A 64 -1.30 9.10 6.60
N ALA A 65 -1.70 8.95 5.35
CA ALA A 65 -3.04 8.50 4.96
C ALA A 65 -3.14 6.96 4.95
N SER A 66 -2.04 6.27 4.70
CA SER A 66 -1.89 4.83 4.85
C SER A 66 -0.42 4.48 5.03
N GLY A 67 -0.12 3.28 5.53
CA GLY A 67 1.25 2.84 5.72
C GLY A 67 1.47 1.39 5.35
N ASN A 68 2.66 1.13 4.78
CA ASN A 68 3.11 -0.22 4.49
C ASN A 68 3.98 -0.73 5.65
N PRO A 69 3.53 -1.74 6.41
CA PRO A 69 4.41 -2.42 7.35
C PRO A 69 5.48 -3.21 6.60
N VAL A 70 6.60 -3.52 7.26
CA VAL A 70 7.54 -4.52 6.73
C VAL A 70 6.80 -5.82 6.46
N ALA A 71 7.20 -6.54 5.44
CA ALA A 71 6.33 -7.51 4.80
C ALA A 71 6.25 -8.86 5.54
N ASP A 72 7.21 -9.19 6.38
CA ASP A 72 7.37 -10.45 7.10
C ASP A 72 6.78 -10.46 8.52
N LEU A 73 6.00 -9.44 8.89
CA LEU A 73 5.34 -9.39 10.20
C LEU A 73 4.36 -10.54 10.40
N THR A 74 4.39 -11.09 11.59
CA THR A 74 3.44 -12.10 12.03
C THR A 74 2.03 -11.52 12.26
N LEU A 75 1.03 -12.38 12.32
CA LEU A 75 -0.36 -11.95 12.63
C LEU A 75 -0.48 -11.19 13.96
N PRO A 76 0.16 -11.60 15.08
CA PRO A 76 0.15 -10.83 16.32
C PRO A 76 0.77 -9.43 16.18
N GLU A 77 1.85 -9.28 15.41
CA GLU A 77 2.48 -7.99 15.15
C GLU A 77 1.56 -7.07 14.33
N LEU A 78 0.93 -7.59 13.28
CA LEU A 78 -0.07 -6.85 12.50
C LEU A 78 -1.27 -6.44 13.37
N ALA A 79 -1.77 -7.34 14.22
CA ALA A 79 -2.83 -7.03 15.18
C ALA A 79 -2.42 -5.95 16.18
N SER A 80 -1.16 -5.99 16.67
CA SER A 80 -0.61 -4.96 17.55
C SER A 80 -0.58 -3.59 16.86
N ILE A 81 -0.12 -3.50 15.61
CA ILE A 81 -0.17 -2.27 14.83
C ILE A 81 -1.63 -1.80 14.70
N ARG A 82 -2.53 -2.69 14.27
CA ARG A 82 -3.94 -2.35 14.08
C ARG A 82 -4.62 -1.82 15.35
N SER A 83 -4.23 -2.31 16.52
CA SER A 83 -4.83 -1.90 17.80
C SER A 83 -4.56 -0.45 18.19
N VAL A 84 -3.58 0.21 17.58
CA VAL A 84 -3.11 1.56 17.98
C VAL A 84 -3.28 2.64 16.91
N VAL A 85 -3.63 2.27 15.66
CA VAL A 85 -3.83 3.23 14.55
C VAL A 85 -5.15 2.98 13.83
N SER A 86 -5.69 4.02 13.22
CA SER A 86 -6.90 3.95 12.39
C SER A 86 -6.60 3.94 10.88
N LEU A 87 -5.41 4.39 10.49
CA LEU A 87 -5.02 4.46 9.07
C LEU A 87 -5.05 3.08 8.39
N PRO A 88 -5.46 2.98 7.12
CA PRO A 88 -5.39 1.75 6.36
C PRO A 88 -3.97 1.19 6.28
N LEU A 89 -3.85 -0.13 6.41
CA LEU A 89 -2.58 -0.84 6.22
C LEU A 89 -2.46 -1.34 4.79
N ASP A 90 -1.30 -1.12 4.20
CA ASP A 90 -0.97 -1.44 2.82
C ASP A 90 0.01 -2.63 2.83
N ILE A 91 -0.51 -3.84 2.74
CA ILE A 91 0.20 -5.07 3.10
C ILE A 91 0.69 -5.81 1.86
N HIS A 92 2.00 -6.04 1.78
CA HIS A 92 2.58 -6.87 0.76
C HIS A 92 2.29 -8.35 1.02
N ILE A 93 1.67 -9.01 0.06
CA ILE A 93 1.35 -10.44 0.10
C ILE A 93 2.34 -11.25 -0.72
N GLN A 94 2.88 -10.66 -1.77
CA GLN A 94 3.88 -11.28 -2.61
C GLN A 94 4.94 -10.24 -2.97
N LEU A 95 6.21 -10.58 -2.72
CA LEU A 95 7.37 -9.81 -3.14
C LEU A 95 8.23 -10.61 -4.11
N TRP A 96 8.94 -9.92 -5.00
CA TRP A 96 9.92 -10.55 -5.87
C TRP A 96 11.16 -11.02 -5.09
N SER A 97 11.91 -11.96 -5.66
CA SER A 97 13.02 -12.64 -4.99
C SER A 97 14.13 -11.69 -4.47
N SER A 98 14.41 -10.60 -5.16
CA SER A 98 15.38 -9.59 -4.72
C SER A 98 14.96 -8.80 -3.48
N MET A 99 13.69 -8.91 -3.06
CA MET A 99 13.12 -8.29 -1.87
C MET A 99 12.68 -9.34 -0.82
N GLY A 100 13.31 -10.52 -0.82
CA GLY A 100 13.01 -11.60 0.10
C GLY A 100 12.14 -12.73 -0.48
N GLY A 101 11.43 -12.49 -1.57
CA GLY A 101 10.75 -13.54 -2.35
C GLY A 101 9.63 -14.29 -1.65
N PHE A 102 9.01 -13.73 -0.61
CA PHE A 102 7.96 -14.44 0.13
C PHE A 102 6.61 -14.38 -0.58
N ASN A 103 5.75 -15.30 -0.22
CA ASN A 103 4.38 -15.42 -0.70
C ASN A 103 3.47 -15.81 0.47
N ARG A 104 2.51 -14.94 0.80
CA ARG A 104 1.57 -15.07 1.91
C ARG A 104 0.12 -15.24 1.46
N ILE A 105 -0.11 -15.75 0.26
CA ILE A 105 -1.47 -15.87 -0.32
C ILE A 105 -2.40 -16.62 0.63
N TYR A 106 -1.95 -17.72 1.22
CA TYR A 106 -2.77 -18.54 2.12
C TYR A 106 -3.03 -17.90 3.50
N GLU A 107 -2.26 -16.88 3.88
CA GLU A 107 -2.49 -16.12 5.11
C GLU A 107 -3.48 -14.96 4.93
N THR A 108 -3.86 -14.65 3.69
CA THR A 108 -4.68 -13.45 3.39
C THR A 108 -5.99 -13.38 4.14
N PRO A 109 -6.75 -14.46 4.41
CA PRO A 109 -7.95 -14.37 5.23
C PRO A 109 -7.67 -13.86 6.64
N GLU A 110 -6.68 -14.43 7.31
CA GLU A 110 -6.32 -14.03 8.67
C GLU A 110 -5.68 -12.64 8.72
N ILE A 111 -4.85 -12.28 7.73
CA ILE A 111 -4.33 -10.92 7.59
C ILE A 111 -5.49 -9.93 7.42
N ALA A 112 -6.45 -10.23 6.55
CA ALA A 112 -7.62 -9.39 6.36
C ALA A 112 -8.41 -9.21 7.66
N ARG A 113 -8.62 -10.29 8.41
CA ARG A 113 -9.35 -10.28 9.69
C ARG A 113 -8.67 -9.40 10.74
N VAL A 114 -7.33 -9.48 10.89
CA VAL A 114 -6.61 -8.77 11.95
C VAL A 114 -6.16 -7.36 11.58
N ALA A 115 -5.98 -7.06 10.28
CA ALA A 115 -5.37 -5.82 9.83
C ALA A 115 -6.33 -4.83 9.17
N SER A 116 -7.59 -5.21 8.90
CA SER A 116 -8.56 -4.31 8.27
C SER A 116 -8.81 -3.02 9.09
N PRO A 117 -9.02 -1.87 8.40
CA PRO A 117 -9.04 -1.70 6.96
C PRO A 117 -7.64 -1.83 6.36
N CYS A 118 -7.52 -2.66 5.32
CA CYS A 118 -6.26 -2.88 4.63
C CYS A 118 -6.48 -3.16 3.13
N TYR A 119 -5.43 -3.04 2.35
CA TYR A 119 -5.39 -3.55 0.98
C TYR A 119 -4.11 -4.34 0.76
N PHE A 120 -4.21 -5.31 -0.13
CA PHE A 120 -3.12 -6.22 -0.44
C PHE A 120 -2.37 -5.78 -1.67
N LYS A 121 -1.05 -5.83 -1.58
CA LYS A 121 -0.13 -5.56 -2.68
C LYS A 121 0.47 -6.85 -3.21
N MET A 122 0.36 -6.99 -4.52
CA MET A 122 0.95 -8.08 -5.27
C MET A 122 2.02 -7.50 -6.19
N GLU A 123 3.27 -7.73 -5.88
CA GLU A 123 4.34 -7.26 -6.74
C GLU A 123 4.35 -8.01 -8.09
N PRO A 124 4.71 -7.34 -9.19
CA PRO A 124 4.70 -7.96 -10.50
C PRO A 124 5.84 -8.98 -10.66
N GLY A 125 5.50 -10.17 -11.14
CA GLY A 125 6.47 -11.20 -11.50
C GLY A 125 7.36 -11.71 -10.36
N THR A 126 8.44 -12.38 -10.74
CA THR A 126 9.47 -12.90 -9.83
C THR A 126 10.71 -12.02 -9.74
N GLY A 127 10.74 -10.88 -10.42
CA GLY A 127 11.84 -9.95 -10.48
C GLY A 127 11.42 -8.56 -10.97
N LEU A 128 12.38 -7.72 -11.23
CA LEU A 128 12.18 -6.32 -11.64
C LEU A 128 11.68 -6.16 -13.10
N GLY A 129 11.47 -7.24 -13.85
CA GLY A 129 11.18 -7.20 -15.29
C GLY A 129 9.98 -6.31 -15.65
N MET A 130 8.93 -6.28 -14.85
CA MET A 130 7.78 -5.42 -15.12
C MET A 130 7.99 -3.94 -14.80
N TYR A 131 8.97 -3.61 -13.97
CA TYR A 131 9.36 -2.22 -13.70
C TYR A 131 10.39 -1.70 -14.72
N MET A 132 11.11 -2.60 -15.36
CA MET A 132 12.12 -2.30 -16.38
C MET A 132 11.83 -3.16 -17.61
N PRO A 133 10.76 -2.82 -18.37
CA PRO A 133 10.22 -3.70 -19.42
C PRO A 133 11.04 -3.75 -20.71
N TRP A 134 12.08 -2.93 -20.84
CA TRP A 134 12.96 -2.98 -22.01
C TRP A 134 13.71 -4.32 -22.06
N GLY A 135 13.37 -5.14 -23.00
CA GLY A 135 13.84 -6.53 -23.12
C GLY A 135 12.76 -7.57 -22.89
N MET A 136 11.53 -7.12 -22.59
CA MET A 136 10.34 -7.98 -22.55
C MET A 136 9.40 -7.61 -23.70
N SER A 137 8.80 -8.63 -24.33
CA SER A 137 7.75 -8.39 -25.31
C SER A 137 6.41 -8.01 -24.63
N ASP A 138 5.53 -7.33 -25.37
CA ASP A 138 4.19 -6.98 -24.91
C ASP A 138 3.39 -8.22 -24.48
N ASP A 139 3.55 -9.35 -25.18
CA ASP A 139 2.90 -10.61 -24.84
C ASP A 139 3.36 -11.15 -23.48
N MET A 140 4.67 -11.09 -23.19
CA MET A 140 5.21 -11.48 -21.88
C MET A 140 4.67 -10.59 -20.76
N LEU A 141 4.64 -9.29 -20.98
CA LEU A 141 4.10 -8.33 -20.00
C LEU A 141 2.61 -8.56 -19.76
N ALA A 142 1.86 -8.81 -20.84
CA ALA A 142 0.42 -9.12 -20.75
C ALA A 142 0.17 -10.43 -19.99
N GLU A 143 1.01 -11.47 -20.20
CA GLU A 143 0.87 -12.74 -19.46
C GLU A 143 1.15 -12.57 -17.97
N LEU A 144 2.23 -11.86 -17.59
CA LEU A 144 2.51 -11.52 -16.20
C LEU A 144 1.36 -10.73 -15.56
N GLY A 145 0.75 -9.80 -16.29
CA GLY A 145 -0.42 -9.06 -15.84
C GLY A 145 -1.64 -9.98 -15.60
N ARG A 146 -1.93 -10.89 -16.53
CA ARG A 146 -3.01 -11.89 -16.38
C ARG A 146 -2.78 -12.79 -15.15
N GLU A 147 -1.54 -13.21 -14.91
CA GLU A 147 -1.16 -14.03 -13.77
C GLU A 147 -1.44 -13.30 -12.43
N LYS A 148 -1.10 -12.02 -12.35
CA LYS A 148 -1.40 -11.20 -11.17
C LYS A 148 -2.90 -11.04 -10.93
N ILE A 149 -3.68 -10.80 -11.99
CA ILE A 149 -5.14 -10.71 -11.89
C ILE A 149 -5.72 -12.03 -11.40
N ARG A 150 -5.23 -13.17 -11.90
CA ARG A 150 -5.64 -14.50 -11.43
C ARG A 150 -5.34 -14.69 -9.95
N SER A 151 -4.14 -14.34 -9.50
CA SER A 151 -3.74 -14.40 -8.09
C SER A 151 -4.64 -13.53 -7.19
N VAL A 152 -4.95 -12.31 -7.62
CA VAL A 152 -5.87 -11.43 -6.88
C VAL A 152 -7.28 -12.02 -6.77
N LYS A 153 -7.81 -12.59 -7.85
CA LYS A 153 -9.13 -13.26 -7.83
C LYS A 153 -9.15 -14.42 -6.83
N ASN A 154 -8.10 -15.25 -6.83
CA ASN A 154 -7.98 -16.37 -5.90
C ASN A 154 -7.92 -15.89 -4.44
N ILE A 155 -7.22 -14.78 -4.16
CA ILE A 155 -7.17 -14.17 -2.82
C ILE A 155 -8.56 -13.71 -2.39
N ILE A 156 -9.27 -12.99 -3.24
CA ILE A 156 -10.63 -12.50 -2.92
C ILE A 156 -11.57 -13.68 -2.65
N GLU A 157 -11.50 -14.73 -3.46
CA GLU A 157 -12.30 -15.95 -3.27
C GLU A 157 -11.94 -16.64 -1.95
N LEU A 158 -10.66 -16.81 -1.64
CA LEU A 158 -10.18 -17.43 -0.41
C LEU A 158 -10.65 -16.66 0.84
N ILE A 159 -10.54 -15.34 0.82
CA ILE A 159 -11.05 -14.49 1.90
C ILE A 159 -12.57 -14.69 2.07
N GLY A 160 -13.33 -14.67 0.97
CA GLY A 160 -14.77 -14.86 1.01
C GLY A 160 -15.22 -16.24 1.50
N GLN A 161 -14.41 -17.28 1.27
CA GLN A 161 -14.68 -18.63 1.78
C GLN A 161 -14.41 -18.78 3.28
N VAL A 162 -13.34 -18.14 3.78
CA VAL A 162 -12.92 -18.27 5.19
C VAL A 162 -13.61 -17.24 6.07
N HIS A 163 -13.77 -16.01 5.60
CA HIS A 163 -14.34 -14.87 6.31
C HIS A 163 -15.43 -14.17 5.48
N PRO A 164 -16.59 -14.80 5.26
CA PRO A 164 -17.66 -14.22 4.43
C PRO A 164 -18.26 -12.92 4.98
N GLU A 165 -18.01 -12.60 6.25
CA GLU A 165 -18.43 -11.35 6.90
C GLU A 165 -17.55 -10.15 6.47
N LEU A 166 -16.35 -10.38 5.96
CA LEU A 166 -15.45 -9.31 5.51
C LEU A 166 -15.93 -8.72 4.19
N LYS A 167 -15.96 -7.39 4.15
CA LYS A 167 -16.41 -6.67 2.96
C LYS A 167 -15.23 -6.26 2.10
N VAL A 168 -15.27 -6.63 0.81
CA VAL A 168 -14.37 -6.08 -0.20
C VAL A 168 -14.90 -4.73 -0.64
N SER A 169 -14.07 -3.71 -0.56
CA SER A 169 -14.42 -2.34 -0.98
C SER A 169 -14.64 -2.26 -2.49
N LYS A 170 -15.54 -1.35 -2.90
CA LYS A 170 -15.64 -0.97 -4.32
C LYS A 170 -14.39 -0.19 -4.74
N GLN A 171 -14.15 -0.12 -6.04
CA GLN A 171 -13.03 0.65 -6.59
C GLN A 171 -13.09 2.11 -6.12
N GLY A 172 -11.95 2.65 -5.66
CA GLY A 172 -11.80 4.04 -5.21
C GLY A 172 -12.57 4.40 -3.94
N PRO A 173 -12.61 3.56 -2.89
CA PRO A 173 -13.36 3.87 -1.68
C PRO A 173 -12.69 5.04 -0.92
N LYS A 174 -13.49 6.03 -0.53
CA LYS A 174 -13.01 7.21 0.23
C LYS A 174 -12.48 6.85 1.61
N ASP A 175 -13.02 5.82 2.23
CA ASP A 175 -12.63 5.31 3.55
C ASP A 175 -11.22 4.73 3.58
N LEU A 176 -10.69 4.28 2.45
CA LEU A 176 -9.31 3.83 2.31
C LEU A 176 -8.34 4.94 1.90
N LYS A 177 -8.80 6.18 1.84
CA LYS A 177 -8.01 7.37 1.47
C LYS A 177 -7.23 7.19 0.17
N ILE A 178 -7.89 6.57 -0.81
CA ILE A 178 -7.37 6.45 -2.17
C ILE A 178 -7.82 7.70 -2.93
N PRO A 179 -6.90 8.43 -3.60
CA PRO A 179 -7.27 9.57 -4.43
C PRO A 179 -8.24 9.13 -5.53
N VAL A 180 -9.35 9.84 -5.66
CA VAL A 180 -10.32 9.62 -6.75
C VAL A 180 -10.06 10.69 -7.79
N LEU A 181 -9.80 10.28 -9.02
CA LEU A 181 -9.78 11.21 -10.15
C LEU A 181 -11.22 11.69 -10.40
N ASN A 182 -11.42 13.00 -10.30
CA ASN A 182 -12.70 13.66 -10.63
C ASN A 182 -12.86 13.77 -12.14
#